data_47759657d214c596365adb669d1e77e3
#
_entry.id   47759657d214c596365adb669d1e77e3
#
_cell.length_a   1.000
_cell.length_b   1.000
_cell.length_c   1.000
_cell.angle_alpha   90.00
_cell.angle_beta   90.00
_cell.angle_gamma   90.00
#
_symmetry.space_group_name_H-M   'P 1'
#
loop_
_entity.id
_entity.type
_entity.pdbx_description
1 polymer ?
#
loop_
_entity_poly.entity_id
_entity_poly.type
_entity_poly.pdbx_seq_one_letter_code
_entity_poly.pdbx_strand_id
1 'polypeptide(L)'
;MNDKFFCAISYNVHDSSVSFAQNNKVVLVLEAERIFRVKRKRCDESEMDELIKHGLTYLGIKIEDISYWTMTTLQNPILFQKENIFEESTGLPKDPYWKKFKICGDEKNVLIINHHLAHAASYLMSDFNNAIITTCDGGGDYNEKNGLSECVAVFAGNNNKIERINVNLENHISGKFYGACSYFLYGDIHCEGKMMALIAYGKPNESVISKLKENFKNLNSYSFEQSMGILKKLFPDITSGNISVSDKNVVDFASSVQKLFCDTRIENIKNIVSLSKSSNLVMAGGVSLNLDLNTEIINSFSNMKHFIAPCCDDTGQSLGALCYLISEVTGQKPVIELPYLGVGEENVYYNNLDIEKAVQTLLDDGIVVLHNGKAEIGPRSLGNRSLIARPDKIEIKRKLSENIKQREGYRPIAPVVLEDKVNDYFIGPKSSPYMLYKYQVKGSIKEKIIGATHNDGSARAQTVSKSSNAFLYDLIRSFGEKTGIYVLLNTSLNLKG
;
A
#
# COMPACT_ATOMS: atom_id res chain seq x y z
N MET A 1 -20.99 4.85 30.59
CA MET A 1 -19.96 3.79 30.40
C MET A 1 -18.66 4.53 30.22
N ASN A 2 -17.59 4.14 30.91
CA ASN A 2 -16.27 4.76 30.67
C ASN A 2 -15.81 4.40 29.26
N ASP A 3 -15.24 5.37 28.54
CA ASP A 3 -14.64 5.13 27.24
C ASP A 3 -13.51 4.09 27.34
N LYS A 4 -13.50 3.17 26.40
CA LYS A 4 -12.43 2.15 26.30
C LYS A 4 -11.49 2.55 25.19
N PHE A 5 -10.20 2.67 25.50
CA PHE A 5 -9.18 2.88 24.50
C PHE A 5 -8.46 1.59 24.13
N PHE A 6 -8.13 1.47 22.86
CA PHE A 6 -7.40 0.35 22.28
C PHE A 6 -6.12 0.88 21.63
N CYS A 7 -5.04 0.14 21.73
CA CYS A 7 -3.78 0.45 21.09
C CYS A 7 -3.22 -0.79 20.37
N ALA A 8 -2.77 -0.59 19.14
CA ALA A 8 -2.12 -1.60 18.33
C ALA A 8 -0.73 -1.15 17.90
N ILE A 9 0.25 -2.05 17.96
CA ILE A 9 1.66 -1.80 17.68
C ILE A 9 2.11 -2.72 16.55
N SER A 10 2.87 -2.16 15.61
CA SER A 10 3.61 -2.94 14.62
C SER A 10 5.06 -2.50 14.59
N TYR A 11 5.95 -3.40 14.99
CA TYR A 11 7.38 -3.16 14.92
C TYR A 11 7.95 -3.37 13.52
N ASN A 12 7.55 -4.43 12.84
CA ASN A 12 8.03 -4.90 11.53
C ASN A 12 9.54 -4.74 11.27
N VAL A 13 10.03 -5.25 10.16
CA VAL A 13 11.42 -5.03 9.70
C VAL A 13 11.58 -3.64 9.05
N HIS A 14 10.49 -3.02 8.66
CA HIS A 14 10.34 -1.64 8.16
C HIS A 14 8.91 -1.16 8.42
N ASP A 15 8.63 0.12 8.20
CA ASP A 15 7.29 0.72 8.30
C ASP A 15 6.58 0.52 9.66
N SER A 16 7.34 0.67 10.78
CA SER A 16 6.75 0.61 12.11
C SER A 16 5.61 1.59 12.29
N SER A 17 4.57 1.20 13.01
CA SER A 17 3.36 2.02 13.20
C SER A 17 2.63 1.71 14.50
N VAL A 18 1.81 2.68 14.94
CA VAL A 18 0.91 2.56 16.11
C VAL A 18 -0.46 3.08 15.73
N SER A 19 -1.51 2.39 16.15
CA SER A 19 -2.89 2.79 15.89
C SER A 19 -3.72 2.81 17.16
N PHE A 20 -4.66 3.75 17.25
CA PHE A 20 -5.52 3.95 18.42
C PHE A 20 -7.00 3.97 18.03
N ALA A 21 -7.83 3.43 18.93
CA ALA A 21 -9.26 3.54 18.83
C ALA A 21 -9.88 3.90 20.18
N GLN A 22 -11.03 4.59 20.13
CA GLN A 22 -11.90 4.87 21.26
C GLN A 22 -13.20 4.10 21.04
N ASN A 23 -13.54 3.21 21.96
CA ASN A 23 -14.61 2.24 21.81
C ASN A 23 -14.39 1.37 20.55
N ASN A 24 -15.25 1.46 19.53
CA ASN A 24 -15.07 0.77 18.26
C ASN A 24 -14.66 1.71 17.12
N LYS A 25 -14.41 3.01 17.38
CA LYS A 25 -13.99 3.97 16.35
C LYS A 25 -12.48 4.14 16.33
N VAL A 26 -11.86 3.91 15.18
CA VAL A 26 -10.44 4.23 14.94
C VAL A 26 -10.29 5.76 14.91
N VAL A 27 -9.37 6.28 15.72
CA VAL A 27 -9.20 7.74 15.89
C VAL A 27 -7.85 8.26 15.42
N LEU A 28 -6.80 7.41 15.43
CA LEU A 28 -5.45 7.83 15.07
C LEU A 28 -4.61 6.66 14.55
N VAL A 29 -3.81 6.92 13.51
CA VAL A 29 -2.75 6.04 13.01
C VAL A 29 -1.47 6.85 12.88
N LEU A 30 -0.39 6.39 13.50
CA LEU A 30 0.94 6.98 13.43
C LEU A 30 1.88 6.06 12.69
N GLU A 31 2.33 6.48 11.52
CA GLU A 31 3.41 5.84 10.77
C GLU A 31 4.75 6.43 11.25
N ALA A 32 5.67 5.60 11.70
CA ALA A 32 6.97 6.04 12.22
C ALA A 32 7.75 6.89 11.21
N GLU A 33 7.65 6.55 9.91
CA GLU A 33 8.23 7.33 8.82
C GLU A 33 7.84 8.81 8.90
N ARG A 34 6.57 9.10 9.21
CA ARG A 34 6.02 10.46 9.22
C ARG A 34 6.41 11.24 10.46
N ILE A 35 6.59 10.57 11.59
CA ILE A 35 6.99 11.18 12.85
C ILE A 35 8.49 11.42 12.89
N PHE A 36 9.29 10.39 12.60
CA PHE A 36 10.76 10.47 12.66
C PHE A 36 11.41 11.02 11.39
N ARG A 37 10.63 11.24 10.31
CA ARG A 37 11.12 11.74 9.00
C ARG A 37 12.19 10.84 8.35
N VAL A 38 12.11 9.55 8.62
CA VAL A 38 12.97 8.51 8.05
C VAL A 38 12.11 7.54 7.27
N LYS A 39 12.33 7.46 5.97
CA LYS A 39 11.55 6.60 5.08
C LYS A 39 11.65 5.14 5.50
N ARG A 40 10.53 4.43 5.52
CA ARG A 40 10.41 3.03 5.96
C ARG A 40 11.02 2.79 7.34
N LYS A 41 10.84 3.74 8.24
CA LYS A 41 11.39 3.70 9.59
C LYS A 41 11.02 2.41 10.31
N ARG A 42 12.03 1.66 10.73
CA ARG A 42 11.94 0.64 11.76
C ARG A 42 12.23 1.26 13.11
N CYS A 43 11.36 1.05 14.09
CA CYS A 43 11.58 1.47 15.46
C CYS A 43 12.27 0.38 16.28
N ASP A 44 13.18 0.78 17.15
CA ASP A 44 13.57 0.00 18.32
C ASP A 44 12.54 0.18 19.45
N GLU A 45 12.77 -0.44 20.63
CA GLU A 45 11.84 -0.36 21.76
C GLU A 45 11.66 1.10 22.24
N SER A 46 12.74 1.87 22.33
CA SER A 46 12.70 3.25 22.82
C SER A 46 11.97 4.18 21.84
N GLU A 47 12.22 4.03 20.55
CA GLU A 47 11.54 4.77 19.49
C GLU A 47 10.06 4.39 19.40
N MET A 48 9.72 3.13 19.64
CA MET A 48 8.32 2.70 19.70
C MET A 48 7.60 3.29 20.90
N ASP A 49 8.23 3.30 22.07
CA ASP A 49 7.69 3.96 23.27
C ASP A 49 7.47 5.47 23.02
N GLU A 50 8.40 6.13 22.30
CA GLU A 50 8.25 7.52 21.88
C GLU A 50 7.06 7.69 20.94
N LEU A 51 6.90 6.81 19.94
CA LEU A 51 5.79 6.85 18.99
C LEU A 51 4.43 6.67 19.70
N ILE A 52 4.35 5.76 20.68
CA ILE A 52 3.16 5.57 21.53
C ILE A 52 2.87 6.85 22.32
N LYS A 53 3.88 7.45 22.97
CA LYS A 53 3.73 8.69 23.73
C LYS A 53 3.26 9.86 22.87
N HIS A 54 3.71 9.94 21.61
CA HIS A 54 3.18 10.92 20.64
C HIS A 54 1.67 10.75 20.44
N GLY A 55 1.20 9.50 20.26
CA GLY A 55 -0.23 9.21 20.11
C GLY A 55 -1.04 9.56 21.37
N LEU A 56 -0.56 9.16 22.54
CA LEU A 56 -1.22 9.49 23.82
C LEU A 56 -1.33 11.00 24.02
N THR A 57 -0.25 11.74 23.74
CA THR A 57 -0.22 13.21 23.85
C THR A 57 -1.21 13.86 22.88
N TYR A 58 -1.23 13.38 21.61
CA TYR A 58 -2.16 13.90 20.59
C TYR A 58 -3.62 13.67 20.97
N LEU A 59 -3.94 12.52 21.58
CA LEU A 59 -5.29 12.17 22.01
C LEU A 59 -5.66 12.76 23.39
N GLY A 60 -4.71 13.33 24.12
CA GLY A 60 -4.94 13.88 25.47
C GLY A 60 -5.24 12.80 26.52
N ILE A 61 -4.75 11.58 26.35
CA ILE A 61 -4.97 10.42 27.23
C ILE A 61 -3.66 9.92 27.84
N LYS A 62 -3.76 9.09 28.86
CA LYS A 62 -2.62 8.43 29.53
C LYS A 62 -2.54 6.97 29.14
N ILE A 63 -1.39 6.34 29.37
CA ILE A 63 -1.18 4.93 29.07
C ILE A 63 -2.10 4.01 29.89
N GLU A 64 -2.51 4.42 31.09
CA GLU A 64 -3.44 3.71 31.96
C GLU A 64 -4.88 3.70 31.41
N ASP A 65 -5.21 4.64 30.52
CA ASP A 65 -6.53 4.71 29.88
C ASP A 65 -6.69 3.63 28.80
N ILE A 66 -5.59 3.07 28.29
CA ILE A 66 -5.62 2.01 27.29
C ILE A 66 -6.05 0.69 27.93
N SER A 67 -7.25 0.24 27.59
CA SER A 67 -7.88 -0.96 28.12
C SER A 67 -7.38 -2.25 27.45
N TYR A 68 -7.02 -2.20 26.16
CA TYR A 68 -6.65 -3.36 25.34
C TYR A 68 -5.49 -3.06 24.41
N TRP A 69 -4.57 -4.02 24.33
CA TRP A 69 -3.35 -3.94 23.53
C TRP A 69 -3.26 -5.10 22.56
N THR A 70 -2.78 -4.82 21.36
CA THR A 70 -2.40 -5.83 20.37
C THR A 70 -1.08 -5.48 19.70
N MET A 71 -0.42 -6.49 19.19
CA MET A 71 0.83 -6.34 18.46
C MET A 71 0.89 -7.37 17.34
N THR A 72 1.44 -6.98 16.20
CA THR A 72 1.79 -7.94 15.15
C THR A 72 3.00 -8.75 15.58
N THR A 73 3.08 -10.02 15.13
CA THR A 73 4.28 -10.83 15.31
C THR A 73 5.47 -10.07 14.76
N LEU A 74 6.57 -10.14 15.51
CA LEU A 74 7.83 -9.64 15.03
C LEU A 74 8.35 -10.63 13.99
N GLN A 75 8.59 -10.19 12.76
CA GLN A 75 9.24 -10.99 11.73
C GLN A 75 10.67 -11.43 12.12
N ASN A 76 11.10 -11.04 13.33
CA ASN A 76 12.41 -11.37 13.88
C ASN A 76 12.30 -12.60 14.78
N PRO A 77 12.80 -13.77 14.36
CA PRO A 77 12.76 -14.99 15.15
C PRO A 77 13.51 -14.89 16.51
N ILE A 78 14.46 -13.96 16.65
CA ILE A 78 15.30 -13.83 17.85
C ILE A 78 14.47 -13.44 19.09
N LEU A 79 13.42 -12.65 18.96
CA LEU A 79 12.57 -12.23 20.07
C LEU A 79 11.56 -13.31 20.50
N PHE A 80 11.30 -14.31 19.66
CA PHE A 80 10.36 -15.39 19.92
C PHE A 80 11.01 -16.78 20.07
N GLN A 81 12.32 -16.92 19.83
CA GLN A 81 13.05 -18.21 19.81
C GLN A 81 13.10 -18.97 21.17
N LYS A 82 12.67 -18.35 22.27
CA LYS A 82 12.75 -18.99 23.61
C LYS A 82 11.46 -19.68 24.06
N GLU A 83 10.38 -19.61 23.29
CA GLU A 83 9.08 -20.14 23.69
C GLU A 83 8.51 -21.02 22.57
N ASN A 84 7.73 -22.03 22.95
CA ASN A 84 7.03 -22.94 22.02
C ASN A 84 5.81 -22.21 21.40
N ILE A 85 6.08 -21.17 20.58
CA ILE A 85 5.07 -20.31 19.99
C ILE A 85 4.58 -20.79 18.61
N PHE A 86 5.21 -21.83 18.05
CA PHE A 86 4.86 -22.36 16.74
C PHE A 86 3.81 -23.47 16.87
N GLU A 87 2.91 -23.54 15.90
CA GLU A 87 2.00 -24.65 15.74
C GLU A 87 2.71 -25.85 15.10
N GLU A 88 2.60 -27.03 15.73
CA GLU A 88 3.19 -28.25 15.20
C GLU A 88 2.66 -28.63 13.81
N SER A 89 1.41 -28.28 13.50
CA SER A 89 0.79 -28.60 12.20
C SER A 89 1.34 -27.78 11.05
N THR A 90 1.51 -26.49 11.23
CA THR A 90 1.85 -25.51 10.18
C THR A 90 3.31 -25.07 10.21
N GLY A 91 3.97 -25.06 11.37
CA GLY A 91 5.28 -24.46 11.60
C GLY A 91 5.25 -22.92 11.64
N LEU A 92 4.07 -22.30 11.57
CA LEU A 92 3.86 -20.87 11.72
C LEU A 92 3.63 -20.52 13.20
N PRO A 93 3.84 -19.26 13.62
CA PRO A 93 3.46 -18.82 14.96
C PRO A 93 1.97 -19.07 15.23
N LYS A 94 1.65 -19.47 16.47
CA LYS A 94 0.26 -19.56 16.95
C LYS A 94 -0.44 -18.23 16.73
N ASP A 95 -1.70 -18.25 16.30
CA ASP A 95 -2.37 -17.05 15.85
C ASP A 95 -3.89 -17.14 16.07
N PRO A 96 -4.50 -16.22 16.82
CA PRO A 96 -3.87 -15.26 17.74
C PRO A 96 -3.60 -15.85 19.14
N TYR A 97 -2.79 -15.19 19.98
CA TYR A 97 -2.57 -15.59 21.37
C TYR A 97 -2.27 -14.41 22.29
N TRP A 98 -2.64 -14.52 23.58
CA TRP A 98 -2.36 -13.50 24.59
C TRP A 98 -1.01 -13.72 25.25
N LYS A 99 -0.24 -12.63 25.44
CA LYS A 99 1.06 -12.65 26.09
C LYS A 99 1.29 -11.37 26.87
N LYS A 100 2.06 -11.44 27.96
CA LYS A 100 2.53 -10.28 28.70
C LYS A 100 3.75 -9.67 28.01
N PHE A 101 3.69 -8.37 27.78
CA PHE A 101 4.75 -7.60 27.15
C PHE A 101 5.01 -6.32 27.93
N LYS A 102 6.28 -5.87 27.96
CA LYS A 102 6.66 -4.59 28.55
C LYS A 102 6.49 -3.49 27.52
N ILE A 103 5.61 -2.53 27.78
CA ILE A 103 5.33 -1.38 26.92
C ILE A 103 5.42 -0.10 27.75
N CYS A 104 6.25 0.84 27.34
CA CYS A 104 6.53 2.10 28.07
C CYS A 104 6.90 1.87 29.54
N GLY A 105 7.60 0.79 29.84
CA GLY A 105 8.05 0.44 31.19
C GLY A 105 7.09 -0.46 31.99
N ASP A 106 5.82 -0.60 31.59
CA ASP A 106 4.80 -1.38 32.28
C ASP A 106 4.52 -2.72 31.60
N GLU A 107 4.19 -3.75 32.41
CA GLU A 107 3.71 -5.04 31.90
C GLU A 107 2.25 -4.92 31.46
N LYS A 108 1.97 -5.19 30.18
CA LYS A 108 0.64 -5.17 29.59
C LYS A 108 0.28 -6.55 29.05
N ASN A 109 -1.00 -6.91 29.09
CA ASN A 109 -1.52 -8.11 28.42
C ASN A 109 -1.83 -7.75 26.96
N VAL A 110 -1.14 -8.39 26.02
CA VAL A 110 -1.14 -8.02 24.59
C VAL A 110 -1.62 -9.20 23.75
N LEU A 111 -2.58 -8.98 22.88
CA LEU A 111 -2.98 -9.95 21.86
C LEU A 111 -1.94 -9.93 20.72
N ILE A 112 -1.26 -11.03 20.51
CA ILE A 112 -0.30 -11.18 19.40
C ILE A 112 -1.03 -11.79 18.22
N ILE A 113 -0.87 -11.20 17.06
CA ILE A 113 -1.46 -11.68 15.80
C ILE A 113 -0.39 -11.80 14.72
N ASN A 114 -0.59 -12.77 13.83
CA ASN A 114 0.27 -13.05 12.70
C ASN A 114 0.27 -11.88 11.69
N HIS A 115 1.41 -11.67 11.01
CA HIS A 115 1.59 -10.65 9.99
C HIS A 115 0.49 -10.70 8.90
N HIS A 116 0.24 -11.89 8.34
CA HIS A 116 -0.78 -12.03 7.30
C HIS A 116 -2.22 -11.90 7.83
N LEU A 117 -2.49 -12.23 9.11
CA LEU A 117 -3.79 -11.96 9.72
C LEU A 117 -4.01 -10.46 9.91
N ALA A 118 -2.97 -9.69 10.28
CA ALA A 118 -3.05 -8.24 10.34
C ALA A 118 -3.37 -7.62 8.95
N HIS A 119 -2.75 -8.09 7.88
CA HIS A 119 -3.12 -7.70 6.52
C HIS A 119 -4.56 -8.11 6.18
N ALA A 120 -4.97 -9.33 6.50
CA ALA A 120 -6.31 -9.84 6.22
C ALA A 120 -7.40 -9.06 6.96
N ALA A 121 -7.07 -8.48 8.12
CA ALA A 121 -7.98 -7.65 8.90
C ALA A 121 -8.39 -6.34 8.19
N SER A 122 -7.76 -5.98 7.07
CA SER A 122 -8.26 -4.95 6.16
C SER A 122 -9.68 -5.24 5.65
N TYR A 123 -10.10 -6.50 5.63
CA TYR A 123 -11.49 -6.88 5.39
C TYR A 123 -12.47 -6.17 6.33
N LEU A 124 -12.12 -6.01 7.60
CA LEU A 124 -12.95 -5.32 8.60
C LEU A 124 -13.12 -3.82 8.31
N MET A 125 -12.25 -3.25 7.46
CA MET A 125 -12.34 -1.86 6.99
C MET A 125 -13.30 -1.71 5.80
N SER A 126 -13.74 -2.81 5.19
CA SER A 126 -14.66 -2.82 4.05
C SER A 126 -16.12 -2.89 4.52
N ASP A 127 -17.04 -2.54 3.61
CA ASP A 127 -18.49 -2.70 3.82
C ASP A 127 -18.98 -4.14 3.56
N PHE A 128 -18.07 -5.09 3.33
CA PHE A 128 -18.45 -6.46 2.98
C PHE A 128 -18.86 -7.26 4.22
N ASN A 129 -19.98 -7.95 4.15
CA ASN A 129 -20.41 -8.89 5.19
C ASN A 129 -19.69 -10.24 5.08
N ASN A 130 -19.25 -10.61 3.89
CA ASN A 130 -18.40 -11.78 3.64
C ASN A 130 -17.41 -11.47 2.53
N ALA A 131 -16.24 -12.11 2.54
CA ALA A 131 -15.26 -12.00 1.47
C ALA A 131 -14.32 -13.21 1.48
N ILE A 132 -13.77 -13.53 0.29
CA ILE A 132 -12.52 -14.24 0.21
C ILE A 132 -11.39 -13.19 0.29
N ILE A 133 -10.37 -13.46 1.10
CA ILE A 133 -9.28 -12.53 1.38
C ILE A 133 -7.97 -13.18 0.95
N THR A 134 -7.19 -12.52 0.14
CA THR A 134 -5.84 -12.95 -0.20
C THR A 134 -4.83 -11.91 0.25
N THR A 135 -3.86 -12.33 1.03
CA THR A 135 -2.70 -11.50 1.38
C THR A 135 -1.51 -11.98 0.56
N CYS A 136 -0.73 -11.04 0.05
CA CYS A 136 0.47 -11.34 -0.72
C CYS A 136 1.53 -10.26 -0.49
N ASP A 137 2.69 -10.70 0.00
CA ASP A 137 3.78 -9.80 0.38
C ASP A 137 5.14 -10.31 -0.06
N GLY A 138 6.20 -9.54 0.23
CA GLY A 138 7.60 -9.94 0.10
C GLY A 138 8.04 -10.94 1.16
N GLY A 139 7.42 -10.90 2.33
CA GLY A 139 7.65 -11.81 3.44
C GLY A 139 6.74 -11.47 4.61
N GLY A 140 6.47 -12.44 5.45
CA GLY A 140 5.73 -12.33 6.69
C GLY A 140 6.43 -13.13 7.77
N ASP A 141 5.66 -13.85 8.59
CA ASP A 141 6.19 -14.64 9.68
C ASP A 141 7.07 -15.78 9.18
N TYR A 142 8.09 -16.07 9.99
CA TYR A 142 8.99 -17.19 9.75
C TYR A 142 8.30 -18.51 10.00
N ASN A 143 8.47 -19.44 9.08
CA ASN A 143 8.01 -20.81 9.21
C ASN A 143 9.17 -21.71 9.69
N GLU A 144 9.06 -22.22 10.91
CA GLU A 144 10.10 -23.05 11.55
C GLU A 144 10.40 -24.34 10.77
N LYS A 145 9.39 -24.93 10.12
CA LYS A 145 9.55 -26.21 9.43
C LYS A 145 10.38 -26.14 8.15
N ASN A 146 10.23 -25.07 7.38
CA ASN A 146 10.89 -24.94 6.08
C ASN A 146 11.95 -23.85 6.02
N GLY A 147 12.11 -23.05 7.09
CA GLY A 147 13.11 -21.99 7.16
C GLY A 147 12.82 -20.77 6.29
N LEU A 148 11.59 -20.60 5.81
CA LEU A 148 11.20 -19.53 4.91
C LEU A 148 10.14 -18.61 5.53
N SER A 149 10.07 -17.36 5.11
CA SER A 149 8.97 -16.47 5.47
C SER A 149 7.72 -16.82 4.68
N GLU A 150 6.56 -16.78 5.34
CA GLU A 150 5.27 -16.83 4.67
C GLU A 150 5.09 -15.59 3.79
N CYS A 151 4.74 -15.77 2.54
CA CYS A 151 4.59 -14.65 1.59
C CYS A 151 3.16 -14.51 1.06
N VAL A 152 2.35 -15.54 1.23
CA VAL A 152 0.95 -15.58 0.76
C VAL A 152 0.11 -16.32 1.78
N ALA A 153 -1.05 -15.78 2.09
CA ALA A 153 -2.06 -16.46 2.90
C ALA A 153 -3.47 -16.19 2.36
N VAL A 154 -4.41 -17.06 2.70
CA VAL A 154 -5.82 -16.97 2.28
C VAL A 154 -6.71 -17.06 3.51
N PHE A 155 -7.73 -16.21 3.56
CA PHE A 155 -8.70 -16.17 4.66
C PHE A 155 -10.11 -16.03 4.11
N ALA A 156 -11.08 -16.44 4.92
CA ALA A 156 -12.50 -16.13 4.76
C ALA A 156 -12.91 -15.08 5.79
N GLY A 157 -13.53 -14.00 5.32
CA GLY A 157 -14.22 -13.03 6.17
C GLY A 157 -15.71 -13.37 6.24
N ASN A 158 -16.29 -13.33 7.44
CA ASN A 158 -17.72 -13.51 7.65
C ASN A 158 -18.17 -12.62 8.81
N ASN A 159 -18.98 -11.59 8.51
CA ASN A 159 -19.37 -10.52 9.42
C ASN A 159 -18.15 -9.85 10.07
N ASN A 160 -17.90 -10.12 11.34
CA ASN A 160 -16.77 -9.59 12.10
C ASN A 160 -15.66 -10.63 12.36
N LYS A 161 -15.74 -11.83 11.76
CA LYS A 161 -14.76 -12.91 11.92
C LYS A 161 -13.88 -13.08 10.71
N ILE A 162 -12.65 -13.47 10.93
CA ILE A 162 -11.66 -13.81 9.90
C ILE A 162 -11.09 -15.18 10.26
N GLU A 163 -11.18 -16.11 9.31
CA GLU A 163 -10.68 -17.48 9.49
C GLU A 163 -9.70 -17.81 8.37
N ARG A 164 -8.55 -18.39 8.73
CA ARG A 164 -7.55 -18.83 7.76
C ARG A 164 -8.08 -20.05 6.98
N ILE A 165 -7.89 -20.02 5.67
CA ILE A 165 -8.16 -21.17 4.79
C ILE A 165 -6.83 -21.85 4.49
N ASN A 166 -6.70 -23.12 4.86
CA ASN A 166 -5.51 -23.91 4.57
C ASN A 166 -5.55 -24.37 3.12
N VAL A 167 -4.64 -23.85 2.30
CA VAL A 167 -4.47 -24.19 0.89
C VAL A 167 -3.00 -24.44 0.58
N ASN A 168 -2.75 -25.27 -0.43
CA ASN A 168 -1.38 -25.40 -0.94
C ASN A 168 -0.99 -24.15 -1.76
N LEU A 169 -0.03 -23.40 -1.25
CA LEU A 169 0.46 -22.15 -1.83
C LEU A 169 1.90 -22.26 -2.40
N GLU A 170 2.46 -23.47 -2.51
CA GLU A 170 3.85 -23.68 -2.95
C GLU A 170 4.15 -23.07 -4.33
N ASN A 171 3.20 -23.15 -5.25
CA ASN A 171 3.34 -22.62 -6.60
C ASN A 171 2.80 -21.20 -6.78
N HIS A 172 2.41 -20.53 -5.70
CA HIS A 172 1.93 -19.16 -5.76
C HIS A 172 3.09 -18.17 -5.89
N ILE A 173 2.98 -17.26 -6.84
CA ILE A 173 3.94 -16.16 -6.98
C ILE A 173 3.70 -15.12 -5.88
N SER A 174 4.77 -14.57 -5.34
CA SER A 174 4.73 -13.61 -4.23
C SER A 174 5.57 -12.36 -4.48
N GLY A 175 5.44 -11.39 -3.60
CA GLY A 175 6.26 -10.18 -3.60
C GLY A 175 7.76 -10.46 -3.51
N LYS A 176 8.17 -11.57 -2.90
CA LYS A 176 9.58 -12.00 -2.82
C LYS A 176 10.22 -12.19 -4.18
N PHE A 177 9.53 -12.83 -5.13
CA PHE A 177 10.03 -12.97 -6.51
C PHE A 177 10.15 -11.60 -7.19
N TYR A 178 9.11 -10.77 -7.09
CA TYR A 178 9.11 -9.43 -7.68
C TYR A 178 10.20 -8.53 -7.09
N GLY A 179 10.36 -8.57 -5.77
CA GLY A 179 11.42 -7.87 -5.04
C GLY A 179 12.82 -8.33 -5.44
N ALA A 180 13.02 -9.65 -5.62
CA ALA A 180 14.30 -10.19 -6.08
C ALA A 180 14.67 -9.70 -7.50
N CYS A 181 13.69 -9.68 -8.42
CA CYS A 181 13.88 -9.13 -9.77
C CYS A 181 14.15 -7.62 -9.75
N SER A 182 13.47 -6.88 -8.87
CA SER A 182 13.70 -5.45 -8.65
C SER A 182 15.11 -5.19 -8.13
N TYR A 183 15.54 -5.92 -7.11
CA TYR A 183 16.89 -5.82 -6.57
C TYR A 183 17.96 -6.17 -7.61
N PHE A 184 17.71 -7.20 -8.44
CA PHE A 184 18.62 -7.57 -9.52
C PHE A 184 18.88 -6.39 -10.47
N LEU A 185 17.86 -5.60 -10.79
CA LEU A 185 18.00 -4.41 -11.63
C LEU A 185 18.71 -3.26 -10.89
N TYR A 186 18.29 -2.93 -9.69
CA TYR A 186 18.68 -1.69 -9.02
C TYR A 186 19.87 -1.83 -8.06
N GLY A 187 20.18 -3.04 -7.60
CA GLY A 187 21.18 -3.28 -6.54
C GLY A 187 20.76 -2.72 -5.17
N ASP A 188 19.49 -2.37 -5.03
CA ASP A 188 18.93 -1.79 -3.82
C ASP A 188 17.55 -2.39 -3.53
N ILE A 189 17.20 -2.50 -2.25
CA ILE A 189 15.90 -3.00 -1.79
C ILE A 189 14.82 -1.92 -1.99
N HIS A 190 13.56 -2.35 -2.03
CA HIS A 190 12.41 -1.47 -2.12
C HIS A 190 12.33 -0.59 -3.39
N CYS A 191 12.85 -1.13 -4.49
CA CYS A 191 12.79 -0.49 -5.81
C CYS A 191 11.66 -1.01 -6.70
N GLU A 192 10.72 -1.81 -6.17
CA GLU A 192 9.61 -2.43 -6.91
C GLU A 192 8.78 -1.39 -7.66
N GLY A 193 8.48 -0.25 -7.01
CA GLY A 193 7.77 0.86 -7.64
C GLY A 193 8.57 1.56 -8.74
N LYS A 194 9.92 1.52 -8.70
CA LYS A 194 10.79 2.01 -9.78
C LYS A 194 10.78 1.02 -10.96
N MET A 195 10.89 -0.29 -10.68
CA MET A 195 10.79 -1.33 -11.71
C MET A 195 9.43 -1.28 -12.41
N MET A 196 8.33 -1.11 -11.66
CA MET A 196 6.98 -0.93 -12.20
C MET A 196 6.88 0.28 -13.15
N ALA A 197 7.67 1.35 -12.91
CA ALA A 197 7.69 2.50 -13.82
C ALA A 197 8.47 2.23 -15.12
N LEU A 198 9.43 1.30 -15.14
CA LEU A 198 10.19 0.94 -16.34
C LEU A 198 9.36 0.19 -17.38
N ILE A 199 8.31 -0.53 -16.97
CA ILE A 199 7.49 -1.35 -17.88
C ILE A 199 6.88 -0.54 -19.03
N ALA A 200 6.66 0.77 -18.82
CA ALA A 200 6.14 1.65 -19.86
C ALA A 200 7.12 1.94 -21.00
N TYR A 201 8.37 1.51 -20.90
CA TYR A 201 9.42 1.72 -21.89
C TYR A 201 9.82 0.42 -22.60
N GLY A 202 9.43 -0.75 -22.07
CA GLY A 202 9.76 -2.07 -22.59
C GLY A 202 8.55 -2.81 -23.16
N LYS A 203 8.84 -4.02 -23.65
CA LYS A 203 7.80 -4.98 -24.07
C LYS A 203 8.13 -6.35 -23.48
N PRO A 204 7.10 -7.14 -23.08
CA PRO A 204 7.33 -8.51 -22.66
C PRO A 204 8.05 -9.32 -23.74
N ASN A 205 9.05 -10.10 -23.32
CA ASN A 205 9.85 -10.97 -24.18
C ASN A 205 9.64 -12.42 -23.76
N GLU A 206 9.09 -13.24 -24.65
CA GLU A 206 8.75 -14.65 -24.36
C GLU A 206 9.98 -15.49 -23.98
N SER A 207 11.18 -15.20 -24.53
CA SER A 207 12.41 -15.90 -24.14
C SER A 207 12.79 -15.59 -22.68
N VAL A 208 12.62 -14.34 -22.23
CA VAL A 208 12.84 -13.94 -20.83
C VAL A 208 11.82 -14.62 -19.92
N ILE A 209 10.54 -14.60 -20.30
CA ILE A 209 9.46 -15.23 -19.53
C ILE A 209 9.69 -16.73 -19.38
N SER A 210 10.05 -17.44 -20.48
CA SER A 210 10.34 -18.88 -20.45
C SER A 210 11.51 -19.21 -19.54
N LYS A 211 12.62 -18.46 -19.66
CA LYS A 211 13.80 -18.63 -18.77
C LYS A 211 13.43 -18.47 -17.30
N LEU A 212 12.61 -17.45 -16.96
CA LEU A 212 12.17 -17.24 -15.58
C LEU A 212 11.27 -18.39 -15.10
N LYS A 213 10.28 -18.82 -15.90
CA LYS A 213 9.38 -19.94 -15.55
C LYS A 213 10.13 -21.25 -15.32
N GLU A 214 11.09 -21.58 -16.17
CA GLU A 214 11.87 -22.81 -16.09
C GLU A 214 12.75 -22.87 -14.84
N ASN A 215 13.31 -21.75 -14.42
CA ASN A 215 14.31 -21.67 -13.34
C ASN A 215 13.72 -21.29 -11.98
N PHE A 216 12.52 -20.72 -11.95
CA PHE A 216 11.78 -20.38 -10.71
C PHE A 216 10.50 -21.22 -10.56
N LYS A 217 10.62 -22.56 -10.62
CA LYS A 217 9.47 -23.48 -10.56
C LYS A 217 8.68 -23.40 -9.24
N ASN A 218 9.39 -23.21 -8.12
CA ASN A 218 8.80 -23.01 -6.79
C ASN A 218 9.12 -21.61 -6.30
N LEU A 219 8.37 -20.64 -6.78
CA LEU A 219 8.64 -19.21 -6.66
C LEU A 219 8.85 -18.69 -5.23
N ASN A 220 8.26 -19.35 -4.23
CA ASN A 220 8.43 -18.98 -2.81
C ASN A 220 9.53 -19.76 -2.08
N SER A 221 10.11 -20.80 -2.70
CA SER A 221 11.06 -21.71 -2.05
C SER A 221 12.52 -21.23 -2.11
N TYR A 222 12.81 -20.18 -2.88
CA TYR A 222 14.18 -19.68 -3.03
C TYR A 222 14.49 -18.63 -1.94
N SER A 223 15.71 -18.73 -1.36
CA SER A 223 16.25 -17.59 -0.61
C SER A 223 16.53 -16.41 -1.55
N PHE A 224 16.72 -15.24 -0.98
CA PHE A 224 17.07 -14.05 -1.76
C PHE A 224 18.38 -14.24 -2.54
N GLU A 225 19.41 -14.81 -1.91
CA GLU A 225 20.72 -15.10 -2.51
C GLU A 225 20.62 -16.12 -3.65
N GLN A 226 19.82 -17.18 -3.46
CA GLN A 226 19.56 -18.16 -4.52
C GLN A 226 18.91 -17.50 -5.73
N SER A 227 17.91 -16.65 -5.51
CA SER A 227 17.27 -15.89 -6.58
C SER A 227 18.25 -15.00 -7.33
N MET A 228 19.15 -14.31 -6.62
CA MET A 228 20.20 -13.50 -7.24
C MET A 228 21.19 -14.33 -8.05
N GLY A 229 21.60 -15.49 -7.54
CA GLY A 229 22.48 -16.41 -8.28
C GLY A 229 21.86 -16.87 -9.60
N ILE A 230 20.57 -17.22 -9.58
CA ILE A 230 19.81 -17.62 -10.77
C ILE A 230 19.71 -16.45 -11.76
N LEU A 231 19.30 -15.27 -11.33
CA LEU A 231 19.09 -14.10 -12.21
C LEU A 231 20.41 -13.68 -12.89
N LYS A 232 21.52 -13.59 -12.15
CA LYS A 232 22.84 -13.27 -12.71
C LYS A 232 23.29 -14.27 -13.76
N LYS A 233 23.01 -15.57 -13.57
CA LYS A 233 23.34 -16.62 -14.54
C LYS A 233 22.47 -16.53 -15.80
N LEU A 234 21.20 -16.22 -15.68
CA LEU A 234 20.24 -16.16 -16.79
C LEU A 234 20.39 -14.89 -17.64
N PHE A 235 20.77 -13.79 -17.02
CA PHE A 235 20.82 -12.45 -17.62
C PHE A 235 22.16 -11.75 -17.35
N PRO A 236 23.28 -12.31 -17.83
CA PRO A 236 24.64 -11.79 -17.56
C PRO A 236 24.87 -10.39 -18.14
N ASP A 237 24.10 -10.02 -19.16
CA ASP A 237 24.24 -8.72 -19.86
C ASP A 237 23.55 -7.58 -19.12
N ILE A 238 22.77 -7.86 -18.05
CA ILE A 238 22.13 -6.83 -17.22
C ILE A 238 23.06 -6.50 -16.04
N THR A 239 23.56 -5.26 -16.00
CA THR A 239 24.38 -4.75 -14.89
C THR A 239 23.51 -4.05 -13.87
N SER A 240 23.51 -4.56 -12.64
CA SER A 240 22.77 -3.99 -11.51
C SER A 240 23.17 -2.54 -11.24
N GLY A 241 22.18 -1.69 -10.96
CA GLY A 241 22.37 -0.27 -10.68
C GLY A 241 22.55 0.63 -11.92
N ASN A 242 22.77 0.04 -13.10
CA ASN A 242 22.88 0.80 -14.35
C ASN A 242 21.53 0.81 -15.09
N ILE A 243 20.61 1.68 -14.69
CA ILE A 243 19.26 1.75 -15.24
C ILE A 243 19.16 2.85 -16.28
N SER A 244 18.91 2.45 -17.51
CA SER A 244 18.57 3.35 -18.61
C SER A 244 17.29 2.90 -19.31
N VAL A 245 16.37 3.83 -19.56
CA VAL A 245 15.15 3.54 -20.35
C VAL A 245 15.43 3.29 -21.84
N SER A 246 16.64 3.59 -22.30
CA SER A 246 17.12 3.24 -23.65
C SER A 246 17.75 1.85 -23.73
N ASP A 247 18.09 1.22 -22.60
CA ASP A 247 18.58 -0.14 -22.57
C ASP A 247 17.41 -1.13 -22.70
N LYS A 248 17.30 -1.68 -23.90
CA LYS A 248 16.22 -2.60 -24.25
C LYS A 248 16.22 -3.86 -23.37
N ASN A 249 17.38 -4.38 -22.97
CA ASN A 249 17.46 -5.58 -22.14
C ASN A 249 16.86 -5.30 -20.76
N VAL A 250 17.14 -4.13 -20.17
CA VAL A 250 16.64 -3.70 -18.86
C VAL A 250 15.12 -3.50 -18.88
N VAL A 251 14.61 -2.74 -19.85
CA VAL A 251 13.17 -2.42 -19.90
C VAL A 251 12.31 -3.62 -20.32
N ASP A 252 12.80 -4.46 -21.25
CA ASP A 252 12.10 -5.68 -21.66
C ASP A 252 12.13 -6.73 -20.55
N PHE A 253 13.22 -6.83 -19.77
CA PHE A 253 13.26 -7.67 -18.56
C PHE A 253 12.20 -7.23 -17.56
N ALA A 254 12.13 -5.93 -17.19
CA ALA A 254 11.13 -5.42 -16.28
C ALA A 254 9.70 -5.71 -16.77
N SER A 255 9.42 -5.50 -18.05
CA SER A 255 8.12 -5.78 -18.68
C SER A 255 7.78 -7.28 -18.68
N SER A 256 8.79 -8.14 -18.88
CA SER A 256 8.62 -9.60 -18.87
C SER A 256 8.33 -10.11 -17.46
N VAL A 257 9.04 -9.59 -16.45
CA VAL A 257 8.77 -9.90 -15.03
C VAL A 257 7.36 -9.49 -14.66
N GLN A 258 6.92 -8.27 -15.02
CA GLN A 258 5.56 -7.80 -14.74
C GLN A 258 4.51 -8.68 -15.39
N LYS A 259 4.68 -9.04 -16.67
CA LYS A 259 3.74 -9.91 -17.38
C LYS A 259 3.65 -11.29 -16.73
N LEU A 260 4.79 -11.93 -16.47
CA LEU A 260 4.84 -13.22 -15.77
C LEU A 260 4.16 -13.14 -14.40
N PHE A 261 4.45 -12.07 -13.66
CA PHE A 261 3.89 -11.86 -12.32
C PHE A 261 2.38 -11.73 -12.37
N CYS A 262 1.84 -10.89 -13.24
CA CYS A 262 0.39 -10.70 -13.40
C CYS A 262 -0.31 -11.99 -13.83
N ASP A 263 0.18 -12.65 -14.88
CA ASP A 263 -0.44 -13.87 -15.40
C ASP A 263 -0.51 -14.97 -14.33
N THR A 264 0.61 -15.20 -13.64
CA THR A 264 0.70 -16.22 -12.60
C THR A 264 -0.19 -15.85 -11.40
N ARG A 265 -0.19 -14.58 -10.98
CA ARG A 265 -0.99 -14.15 -9.83
C ARG A 265 -2.49 -14.22 -10.12
N ILE A 266 -2.93 -13.88 -11.33
CA ILE A 266 -4.33 -14.03 -11.74
C ILE A 266 -4.75 -15.50 -11.69
N GLU A 267 -3.91 -16.42 -12.17
CA GLU A 267 -4.19 -17.86 -12.07
C GLU A 267 -4.26 -18.33 -10.61
N ASN A 268 -3.34 -17.86 -9.76
CA ASN A 268 -3.40 -18.12 -8.32
C ASN A 268 -4.72 -17.62 -7.71
N ILE A 269 -5.17 -16.41 -8.07
CA ILE A 269 -6.41 -15.83 -7.54
C ILE A 269 -7.65 -16.59 -8.05
N LYS A 270 -7.65 -17.08 -9.28
CA LYS A 270 -8.74 -17.96 -9.78
C LYS A 270 -8.93 -19.18 -8.88
N ASN A 271 -7.81 -19.83 -8.52
CA ASN A 271 -7.85 -20.97 -7.60
C ASN A 271 -8.36 -20.57 -6.21
N ILE A 272 -7.89 -19.44 -5.68
CA ILE A 272 -8.33 -18.91 -4.36
C ILE A 272 -9.84 -18.60 -4.37
N VAL A 273 -10.32 -17.88 -5.38
CA VAL A 273 -11.73 -17.49 -5.49
C VAL A 273 -12.64 -18.73 -5.59
N SER A 274 -12.19 -19.80 -6.22
CA SER A 274 -12.96 -21.06 -6.32
C SER A 274 -13.21 -21.76 -4.97
N LEU A 275 -12.44 -21.38 -3.92
CA LEU A 275 -12.61 -21.94 -2.57
C LEU A 275 -13.78 -21.30 -1.80
N SER A 276 -14.37 -20.25 -2.32
CA SER A 276 -15.43 -19.50 -1.65
C SER A 276 -16.62 -19.24 -2.58
N LYS A 277 -17.80 -19.14 -1.96
CA LYS A 277 -19.02 -18.68 -2.65
C LYS A 277 -19.20 -17.15 -2.58
N SER A 278 -18.28 -16.45 -1.95
CA SER A 278 -18.36 -14.98 -1.83
C SER A 278 -18.17 -14.30 -3.19
N SER A 279 -18.96 -13.27 -3.43
CA SER A 279 -18.80 -12.35 -4.56
C SER A 279 -17.91 -11.16 -4.23
N ASN A 280 -17.22 -11.18 -3.08
CA ASN A 280 -16.35 -10.11 -2.64
C ASN A 280 -14.90 -10.63 -2.48
N LEU A 281 -13.94 -9.89 -3.01
CA LEU A 281 -12.52 -10.17 -2.93
C LEU A 281 -11.81 -9.02 -2.21
N VAL A 282 -11.08 -9.34 -1.14
CA VAL A 282 -10.20 -8.40 -0.45
C VAL A 282 -8.75 -8.78 -0.75
N MET A 283 -7.96 -7.79 -1.12
CA MET A 283 -6.53 -7.95 -1.41
C MET A 283 -5.71 -7.08 -0.47
N ALA A 284 -4.68 -7.65 0.14
CA ALA A 284 -3.78 -6.97 1.07
C ALA A 284 -2.34 -7.51 0.98
N GLY A 285 -1.40 -6.87 1.68
CA GLY A 285 0.04 -7.08 1.52
C GLY A 285 0.64 -6.15 0.47
N GLY A 286 1.95 -5.94 0.50
CA GLY A 286 2.67 -4.99 -0.36
C GLY A 286 2.47 -5.20 -1.85
N VAL A 287 2.17 -6.44 -2.29
CA VAL A 287 1.82 -6.75 -3.69
C VAL A 287 0.57 -6.02 -4.16
N SER A 288 -0.36 -5.67 -3.26
CA SER A 288 -1.55 -4.88 -3.58
C SER A 288 -1.25 -3.42 -3.94
N LEU A 289 0.01 -2.99 -3.90
CA LEU A 289 0.48 -1.74 -4.50
C LEU A 289 0.78 -1.85 -6.00
N ASN A 290 0.73 -3.05 -6.59
CA ASN A 290 0.98 -3.26 -8.01
C ASN A 290 -0.25 -2.91 -8.85
N LEU A 291 -0.19 -1.76 -9.50
CA LEU A 291 -1.32 -1.15 -10.22
C LEU A 291 -1.78 -1.97 -11.43
N ASP A 292 -0.82 -2.53 -12.19
CA ASP A 292 -1.10 -3.37 -13.36
C ASP A 292 -1.84 -4.62 -12.93
N LEU A 293 -1.32 -5.31 -11.91
CA LEU A 293 -1.95 -6.49 -11.34
C LEU A 293 -3.38 -6.19 -10.82
N ASN A 294 -3.54 -5.14 -10.02
CA ASN A 294 -4.84 -4.79 -9.48
C ASN A 294 -5.87 -4.52 -10.58
N THR A 295 -5.46 -3.82 -11.65
CA THR A 295 -6.34 -3.52 -12.78
C THR A 295 -6.70 -4.78 -13.57
N GLU A 296 -5.74 -5.67 -13.79
CA GLU A 296 -6.00 -6.96 -14.44
C GLU A 296 -6.92 -7.87 -13.61
N ILE A 297 -6.77 -7.85 -12.27
CA ILE A 297 -7.65 -8.60 -11.35
C ILE A 297 -9.09 -8.10 -11.45
N ILE A 298 -9.35 -6.80 -11.33
CA ILE A 298 -10.72 -6.27 -11.40
C ILE A 298 -11.37 -6.52 -12.77
N ASN A 299 -10.58 -6.55 -13.84
CA ASN A 299 -11.08 -6.89 -15.17
C ASN A 299 -11.39 -8.40 -15.31
N SER A 300 -10.50 -9.25 -14.77
CA SER A 300 -10.65 -10.72 -14.82
C SER A 300 -11.78 -11.25 -13.94
N PHE A 301 -12.08 -10.54 -12.85
CA PHE A 301 -13.12 -10.88 -11.86
C PHE A 301 -14.19 -9.78 -11.79
N SER A 302 -14.62 -9.27 -12.92
CA SER A 302 -15.56 -8.13 -13.02
C SER A 302 -16.94 -8.38 -12.40
N ASN A 303 -17.30 -9.64 -12.14
CA ASN A 303 -18.50 -10.06 -11.41
C ASN A 303 -18.35 -10.02 -9.90
N MET A 304 -17.15 -9.74 -9.38
CA MET A 304 -16.88 -9.61 -7.95
C MET A 304 -16.74 -8.13 -7.57
N LYS A 305 -17.04 -7.81 -6.31
CA LYS A 305 -16.66 -6.55 -5.69
C LYS A 305 -15.26 -6.69 -5.11
N HIS A 306 -14.46 -5.64 -5.21
CA HIS A 306 -13.06 -5.64 -4.78
C HIS A 306 -12.82 -4.57 -3.72
N PHE A 307 -11.97 -4.87 -2.74
CA PHE A 307 -11.51 -3.91 -1.77
C PHE A 307 -9.99 -4.04 -1.54
N ILE A 308 -9.30 -2.92 -1.56
CA ILE A 308 -7.90 -2.76 -1.18
C ILE A 308 -7.82 -1.52 -0.30
N ALA A 309 -7.31 -1.68 0.92
CA ALA A 309 -7.12 -0.55 1.83
C ALA A 309 -6.04 0.42 1.34
N PRO A 310 -6.10 1.73 1.66
CA PRO A 310 -5.07 2.70 1.27
C PRO A 310 -3.68 2.37 1.83
N CYS A 311 -3.63 1.69 2.98
CA CYS A 311 -2.44 1.19 3.67
C CYS A 311 -2.36 -0.34 3.55
N CYS A 312 -2.45 -0.87 2.32
CA CYS A 312 -2.47 -2.31 2.07
C CYS A 312 -1.13 -3.01 2.31
N ASP A 313 -0.03 -2.26 2.41
CA ASP A 313 1.32 -2.72 2.76
C ASP A 313 1.57 -2.70 4.29
N ASP A 314 2.82 -2.87 4.70
CA ASP A 314 3.20 -2.93 6.12
C ASP A 314 2.89 -1.67 6.92
N THR A 315 2.69 -0.51 6.25
CA THR A 315 2.23 0.72 6.92
C THR A 315 0.87 0.54 7.59
N GLY A 316 0.04 -0.38 7.12
CA GLY A 316 -1.28 -0.70 7.65
C GLY A 316 -1.33 -1.80 8.71
N GLN A 317 -0.21 -2.38 9.09
CA GLN A 317 -0.15 -3.53 10.00
C GLN A 317 -0.76 -3.23 11.38
N SER A 318 -0.39 -2.11 12.00
CA SER A 318 -0.98 -1.73 13.30
C SER A 318 -2.49 -1.45 13.18
N LEU A 319 -2.94 -0.86 12.08
CA LEU A 319 -4.36 -0.60 11.85
C LEU A 319 -5.15 -1.91 11.66
N GLY A 320 -4.60 -2.85 10.89
CA GLY A 320 -5.20 -4.18 10.74
C GLY A 320 -5.29 -4.92 12.06
N ALA A 321 -4.20 -4.90 12.84
CA ALA A 321 -4.18 -5.49 14.19
C ALA A 321 -5.23 -4.84 15.12
N LEU A 322 -5.36 -3.52 15.07
CA LEU A 322 -6.37 -2.78 15.83
C LEU A 322 -7.79 -3.18 15.45
N CYS A 323 -8.07 -3.26 14.14
CA CYS A 323 -9.38 -3.69 13.64
C CYS A 323 -9.74 -5.10 14.11
N TYR A 324 -8.77 -6.01 14.07
CA TYR A 324 -8.94 -7.37 14.56
C TYR A 324 -9.23 -7.39 16.09
N LEU A 325 -8.43 -6.68 16.88
CA LEU A 325 -8.63 -6.59 18.34
C LEU A 325 -10.01 -6.02 18.72
N ILE A 326 -10.44 -4.94 18.04
CA ILE A 326 -11.78 -4.37 18.26
C ILE A 326 -12.86 -5.41 17.99
N SER A 327 -12.75 -6.10 16.85
CA SER A 327 -13.71 -7.14 16.46
C SER A 327 -13.75 -8.29 17.47
N GLU A 328 -12.59 -8.77 17.93
CA GLU A 328 -12.47 -9.85 18.88
C GLU A 328 -13.07 -9.47 20.25
N VAL A 329 -12.77 -8.26 20.76
CA VAL A 329 -13.19 -7.83 22.09
C VAL A 329 -14.66 -7.37 22.14
N THR A 330 -15.14 -6.70 21.06
CA THR A 330 -16.46 -6.08 21.06
C THR A 330 -17.52 -6.89 20.34
N GLY A 331 -17.12 -7.86 19.50
CA GLY A 331 -18.02 -8.55 18.59
C GLY A 331 -18.58 -7.68 17.47
N GLN A 332 -17.99 -6.50 17.21
CA GLN A 332 -18.44 -5.54 16.21
C GLN A 332 -17.32 -5.19 15.24
N LYS A 333 -17.67 -4.85 14.01
CA LYS A 333 -16.71 -4.23 13.08
C LYS A 333 -16.28 -2.85 13.60
N PRO A 334 -15.01 -2.46 13.40
CA PRO A 334 -14.57 -1.10 13.71
C PRO A 334 -15.29 -0.07 12.84
N VAL A 335 -15.50 1.10 13.40
CA VAL A 335 -15.91 2.31 12.66
C VAL A 335 -14.65 3.02 12.20
N ILE A 336 -14.49 3.22 10.90
CA ILE A 336 -13.27 3.75 10.32
C ILE A 336 -13.57 4.71 9.16
N GLU A 337 -12.91 5.85 9.13
CA GLU A 337 -13.04 6.88 8.11
C GLU A 337 -11.74 7.00 7.30
N LEU A 338 -11.58 6.11 6.31
CA LEU A 338 -10.41 6.11 5.41
C LEU A 338 -10.45 7.28 4.44
N PRO A 339 -9.29 7.81 4.02
CA PRO A 339 -7.92 7.46 4.41
C PRO A 339 -7.29 8.40 5.46
N TYR A 340 -8.00 9.37 6.00
CA TYR A 340 -7.46 10.49 6.78
C TYR A 340 -7.48 10.20 8.28
N LEU A 341 -6.52 9.39 8.75
CA LEU A 341 -6.40 8.94 10.14
C LEU A 341 -5.10 9.35 10.83
N GLY A 342 -4.20 10.03 10.11
CA GLY A 342 -2.94 10.52 10.69
C GLY A 342 -3.12 11.81 11.50
N VAL A 343 -2.01 12.37 11.98
CA VAL A 343 -2.00 13.64 12.74
C VAL A 343 -2.50 14.80 11.89
N GLY A 344 -3.31 15.66 12.49
CA GLY A 344 -3.86 16.88 11.89
C GLY A 344 -5.16 17.33 12.55
N GLU A 345 -5.68 18.46 12.16
CA GLU A 345 -6.93 19.01 12.67
C GLU A 345 -8.13 18.27 12.09
N GLU A 346 -9.19 18.05 12.88
CA GLU A 346 -10.41 17.39 12.38
C GLU A 346 -11.21 18.30 11.47
N ASN A 347 -11.31 19.60 11.84
CA ASN A 347 -12.09 20.59 11.11
C ASN A 347 -11.14 21.55 10.37
N VAL A 348 -11.17 21.50 9.06
CA VAL A 348 -10.43 22.44 8.23
C VAL A 348 -11.40 23.42 7.63
N TYR A 349 -11.20 24.68 7.98
CA TYR A 349 -11.97 25.78 7.43
C TYR A 349 -11.20 26.38 6.26
N TYR A 350 -11.83 26.47 5.10
CA TYR A 350 -11.35 27.20 3.94
C TYR A 350 -12.50 28.00 3.33
N ASN A 351 -12.18 29.02 2.58
CA ASN A 351 -13.15 29.87 1.91
C ASN A 351 -12.86 29.96 0.40
N ASN A 352 -13.75 30.61 -0.34
CA ASN A 352 -13.60 30.75 -1.78
C ASN A 352 -12.31 31.48 -2.16
N LEU A 353 -11.85 32.44 -1.36
CA LEU A 353 -10.62 33.20 -1.62
C LEU A 353 -9.38 32.28 -1.55
N ASP A 354 -9.38 31.27 -0.67
CA ASP A 354 -8.27 30.30 -0.58
C ASP A 354 -8.22 29.43 -1.84
N ILE A 355 -9.38 29.01 -2.33
CA ILE A 355 -9.48 28.29 -3.63
C ILE A 355 -9.05 29.17 -4.78
N GLU A 356 -9.51 30.42 -4.84
CA GLU A 356 -9.14 31.37 -5.93
C GLU A 356 -7.63 31.62 -5.98
N LYS A 357 -6.97 31.82 -4.82
CA LYS A 357 -5.51 31.99 -4.72
C LYS A 357 -4.77 30.73 -5.19
N ALA A 358 -5.22 29.56 -4.77
CA ALA A 358 -4.63 28.29 -5.21
C ALA A 358 -4.78 28.10 -6.71
N VAL A 359 -5.96 28.35 -7.27
CA VAL A 359 -6.20 28.28 -8.72
C VAL A 359 -5.33 29.27 -9.48
N GLN A 360 -5.22 30.52 -9.01
CA GLN A 360 -4.36 31.54 -9.65
C GLN A 360 -2.89 31.08 -9.65
N THR A 361 -2.41 30.54 -8.53
CA THR A 361 -1.05 29.96 -8.44
C THR A 361 -0.83 28.87 -9.51
N LEU A 362 -1.81 27.98 -9.72
CA LEU A 362 -1.73 26.94 -10.76
C LEU A 362 -1.74 27.52 -12.17
N LEU A 363 -2.54 28.57 -12.41
CA LEU A 363 -2.59 29.25 -13.71
C LEU A 363 -1.27 29.96 -14.05
N ASP A 364 -0.58 30.48 -13.04
CA ASP A 364 0.74 31.13 -13.14
C ASP A 364 1.91 30.10 -13.13
N ASP A 365 1.65 28.84 -13.43
CA ASP A 365 2.62 27.74 -13.47
C ASP A 365 3.32 27.46 -12.13
N GLY A 366 2.67 27.86 -11.04
CA GLY A 366 3.11 27.58 -9.67
C GLY A 366 2.74 26.16 -9.21
N ILE A 367 3.21 25.85 -8.02
CA ILE A 367 2.91 24.59 -7.32
C ILE A 367 2.23 24.95 -6.01
N VAL A 368 1.07 24.34 -5.77
CA VAL A 368 0.32 24.50 -4.52
C VAL A 368 0.74 23.42 -3.54
N VAL A 369 1.09 23.82 -2.34
CA VAL A 369 1.40 22.94 -1.21
C VAL A 369 0.13 22.75 -0.39
N LEU A 370 -0.36 21.51 -0.29
CA LEU A 370 -1.49 21.18 0.56
C LEU A 370 -1.02 20.55 1.86
N HIS A 371 -1.34 21.21 2.95
CA HIS A 371 -1.27 20.69 4.32
C HIS A 371 -2.63 20.94 4.95
N ASN A 372 -3.54 19.97 4.82
CA ASN A 372 -4.95 20.12 5.09
C ASN A 372 -5.45 18.99 6.01
N GLY A 373 -6.18 19.30 7.08
CA GLY A 373 -6.79 18.31 7.97
C GLY A 373 -5.85 17.20 8.47
N LYS A 374 -6.43 16.07 8.83
CA LYS A 374 -5.69 14.85 9.19
C LYS A 374 -4.89 14.32 7.99
N ALA A 375 -3.68 13.85 8.24
CA ALA A 375 -2.87 13.22 7.21
C ALA A 375 -3.53 11.93 6.70
N GLU A 376 -3.37 11.67 5.41
CA GLU A 376 -3.67 10.35 4.85
C GLU A 376 -2.74 9.27 5.40
N ILE A 377 -3.21 8.03 5.50
CA ILE A 377 -2.43 6.85 5.84
C ILE A 377 -2.03 6.08 4.59
N GLY A 378 -0.94 5.31 4.70
CA GLY A 378 -0.40 4.52 3.60
C GLY A 378 0.59 5.29 2.71
N PRO A 379 1.17 4.61 1.71
CA PRO A 379 2.32 5.12 0.94
C PRO A 379 1.95 6.15 -0.13
N ARG A 380 0.67 6.48 -0.28
CA ARG A 380 0.18 7.41 -1.31
C ARG A 380 -0.21 8.75 -0.72
N SER A 381 0.05 9.81 -1.45
CA SER A 381 -0.43 11.15 -1.15
C SER A 381 -1.82 11.31 -1.76
N LEU A 382 -2.82 11.58 -0.92
CA LEU A 382 -4.23 11.57 -1.30
C LEU A 382 -4.90 12.93 -1.18
N GLY A 383 -4.10 14.00 -1.03
CA GLY A 383 -4.59 15.37 -1.11
C GLY A 383 -4.42 16.20 0.17
N ASN A 384 -4.11 15.59 1.33
CA ASN A 384 -3.92 16.33 2.57
C ASN A 384 -2.44 16.63 2.89
N ARG A 385 -1.51 15.87 2.36
CA ARG A 385 -0.06 16.12 2.43
C ARG A 385 0.53 16.03 1.02
N SER A 386 0.20 17.02 0.19
CA SER A 386 0.37 16.95 -1.27
C SER A 386 1.05 18.18 -1.85
N LEU A 387 1.77 17.96 -2.95
CA LEU A 387 2.15 18.99 -3.91
C LEU A 387 1.23 18.84 -5.13
N ILE A 388 0.53 19.93 -5.48
CA ILE A 388 -0.45 19.98 -6.56
C ILE A 388 0.07 20.90 -7.66
N ALA A 389 -0.08 20.48 -8.91
CA ALA A 389 0.31 21.28 -10.08
C ALA A 389 -0.63 21.04 -11.26
N ARG A 390 -0.56 21.93 -12.27
CA ARG A 390 -1.33 21.77 -13.51
C ARG A 390 -0.77 20.63 -14.37
N PRO A 391 -1.62 19.89 -15.13
CA PRO A 391 -1.22 18.68 -15.83
C PRO A 391 -0.82 18.89 -17.30
N ASP A 392 -1.10 20.04 -17.88
CA ASP A 392 -1.05 20.31 -19.33
C ASP A 392 0.32 20.79 -19.83
N LYS A 393 1.32 20.91 -18.94
CA LYS A 393 2.68 21.36 -19.27
C LYS A 393 3.73 20.34 -18.81
N ILE A 394 4.54 19.86 -19.74
CA ILE A 394 5.60 18.89 -19.46
C ILE A 394 6.71 19.49 -18.59
N GLU A 395 6.96 20.79 -18.72
CA GLU A 395 7.94 21.55 -17.94
C GLU A 395 7.59 21.55 -16.45
N ILE A 396 6.29 21.66 -16.11
CA ILE A 396 5.80 21.61 -14.74
C ILE A 396 5.98 20.21 -14.16
N LYS A 397 5.71 19.15 -14.94
CA LYS A 397 6.04 17.78 -14.56
C LYS A 397 7.53 17.62 -14.23
N ARG A 398 8.42 18.12 -15.11
CA ARG A 398 9.88 18.05 -14.88
C ARG A 398 10.28 18.82 -13.64
N LYS A 399 9.80 20.06 -13.47
CA LYS A 399 10.04 20.88 -12.28
C LYS A 399 9.66 20.14 -11.00
N LEU A 400 8.46 19.53 -11.01
CA LEU A 400 7.95 18.80 -9.84
C LEU A 400 8.71 17.49 -9.59
N SER A 401 8.97 16.68 -10.61
CA SER A 401 9.59 15.36 -10.50
C SER A 401 11.11 15.45 -10.28
N GLU A 402 11.82 16.17 -11.15
CA GLU A 402 13.28 16.16 -11.19
C GLU A 402 13.88 17.20 -10.22
N ASN A 403 13.38 18.47 -10.24
CA ASN A 403 13.97 19.53 -9.44
C ASN A 403 13.55 19.46 -7.96
N ILE A 404 12.24 19.27 -7.69
CA ILE A 404 11.72 19.28 -6.32
C ILE A 404 11.86 17.89 -5.68
N LYS A 405 11.39 16.85 -6.36
CA LYS A 405 11.39 15.48 -5.82
C LYS A 405 12.70 14.73 -6.02
N GLN A 406 13.61 15.23 -6.85
CA GLN A 406 14.90 14.60 -7.17
C GLN A 406 14.73 13.13 -7.58
N ARG A 407 13.71 12.85 -8.40
CA ARG A 407 13.38 11.51 -8.90
C ARG A 407 13.92 11.28 -10.30
N GLU A 408 14.05 10.03 -10.66
CA GLU A 408 14.33 9.59 -12.01
C GLU A 408 13.23 10.11 -12.97
N GLY A 409 13.61 10.72 -14.10
CA GLY A 409 12.68 11.37 -15.04
C GLY A 409 11.64 10.44 -15.67
N TYR A 410 11.91 9.12 -15.69
CA TYR A 410 10.97 8.12 -16.21
C TYR A 410 9.79 7.84 -15.25
N ARG A 411 9.87 8.23 -13.97
CA ARG A 411 8.78 7.99 -13.01
C ARG A 411 7.60 8.93 -13.28
N PRO A 412 6.36 8.41 -13.38
CA PRO A 412 5.18 9.23 -13.59
C PRO A 412 4.80 10.01 -12.34
N ILE A 413 4.06 11.13 -12.54
CA ILE A 413 3.31 11.83 -11.49
C ILE A 413 1.84 11.45 -11.65
N ALA A 414 1.18 11.17 -10.52
CA ALA A 414 -0.21 10.77 -10.53
C ALA A 414 -1.14 11.95 -10.84
N PRO A 415 -2.16 11.79 -11.70
CA PRO A 415 -3.27 12.71 -11.77
C PRO A 415 -4.25 12.51 -10.61
N VAL A 416 -4.89 13.60 -10.19
CA VAL A 416 -6.13 13.60 -9.41
C VAL A 416 -7.23 14.21 -10.23
N VAL A 417 -8.41 13.58 -10.25
CA VAL A 417 -9.56 13.93 -11.11
C VAL A 417 -10.85 13.88 -10.31
N LEU A 418 -11.83 14.70 -10.65
CA LEU A 418 -13.18 14.57 -10.09
C LEU A 418 -13.77 13.20 -10.46
N GLU A 419 -14.38 12.52 -9.50
CA GLU A 419 -14.90 11.16 -9.67
C GLU A 419 -15.96 11.08 -10.78
N ASP A 420 -16.85 12.07 -10.85
CA ASP A 420 -17.87 12.21 -11.91
C ASP A 420 -17.29 12.54 -13.30
N LYS A 421 -16.02 12.96 -13.38
CA LYS A 421 -15.30 13.32 -14.61
C LYS A 421 -14.25 12.29 -15.03
N VAL A 422 -14.00 11.24 -14.24
CA VAL A 422 -12.93 10.28 -14.53
C VAL A 422 -13.05 9.67 -15.95
N ASN A 423 -14.26 9.36 -16.37
CA ASN A 423 -14.52 8.79 -17.69
C ASN A 423 -14.36 9.80 -18.85
N ASP A 424 -14.26 11.10 -18.60
CA ASP A 424 -13.97 12.08 -19.64
C ASP A 424 -12.49 12.01 -20.08
N TYR A 425 -11.61 11.61 -19.15
CA TYR A 425 -10.14 11.59 -19.31
C TYR A 425 -9.55 10.20 -19.47
N PHE A 426 -10.13 9.19 -18.78
CA PHE A 426 -9.51 7.89 -18.59
C PHE A 426 -10.44 6.74 -18.95
N ILE A 427 -9.82 5.61 -19.33
CA ILE A 427 -10.46 4.30 -19.46
C ILE A 427 -9.94 3.44 -18.30
N GLY A 428 -10.83 2.95 -17.45
CA GLY A 428 -10.49 2.18 -16.25
C GLY A 428 -11.63 2.15 -15.24
N PRO A 429 -11.35 1.86 -13.98
CA PRO A 429 -12.35 1.83 -12.92
C PRO A 429 -13.08 3.16 -12.75
N LYS A 430 -14.36 3.12 -12.36
CA LYS A 430 -15.13 4.34 -12.08
C LYS A 430 -14.65 5.10 -10.86
N SER A 431 -14.06 4.40 -9.89
CA SER A 431 -13.55 4.98 -8.64
C SER A 431 -12.18 4.39 -8.28
N SER A 432 -11.27 5.25 -7.87
CA SER A 432 -9.91 4.92 -7.41
C SER A 432 -9.47 5.96 -6.36
N PRO A 433 -10.09 6.00 -5.18
CA PRO A 433 -9.80 7.05 -4.19
C PRO A 433 -8.37 6.95 -3.64
N TYR A 434 -7.72 5.79 -3.72
CA TYR A 434 -6.43 5.48 -3.10
C TYR A 434 -5.28 5.31 -4.09
N MET A 435 -5.43 5.66 -5.38
CA MET A 435 -4.39 5.49 -6.42
C MET A 435 -3.89 4.05 -6.58
N LEU A 436 -4.76 3.05 -6.53
CA LEU A 436 -4.39 1.64 -6.54
C LEU A 436 -4.67 0.93 -7.87
N TYR A 437 -5.06 1.69 -8.91
CA TYR A 437 -5.36 1.15 -10.23
C TYR A 437 -4.65 1.93 -11.33
N LYS A 438 -4.33 1.23 -12.43
CA LYS A 438 -3.83 1.80 -13.67
C LYS A 438 -5.00 2.16 -14.58
N TYR A 439 -4.89 3.30 -15.24
CA TYR A 439 -5.82 3.78 -16.23
C TYR A 439 -5.13 3.97 -17.56
N GLN A 440 -5.88 3.87 -18.66
CA GLN A 440 -5.43 4.30 -19.96
C GLN A 440 -5.96 5.71 -20.23
N VAL A 441 -5.08 6.64 -20.58
CA VAL A 441 -5.45 8.00 -20.97
C VAL A 441 -6.12 7.95 -22.36
N LYS A 442 -7.27 8.63 -22.53
CA LYS A 442 -7.94 8.72 -23.83
C LYS A 442 -7.08 9.49 -24.82
N GLY A 443 -6.92 8.98 -26.04
CA GLY A 443 -6.06 9.59 -27.05
C GLY A 443 -6.38 11.04 -27.36
N SER A 444 -7.66 11.43 -27.39
CA SER A 444 -8.13 12.81 -27.63
C SER A 444 -7.78 13.80 -26.51
N ILE A 445 -7.40 13.31 -25.32
CA ILE A 445 -7.12 14.14 -24.14
C ILE A 445 -5.63 14.15 -23.79
N LYS A 446 -4.83 13.25 -24.37
CA LYS A 446 -3.42 13.02 -24.00
C LYS A 446 -2.59 14.31 -23.94
N GLU A 447 -2.73 15.18 -24.93
CA GLU A 447 -2.01 16.46 -24.98
C GLU A 447 -2.46 17.45 -23.89
N LYS A 448 -3.74 17.39 -23.49
CA LYS A 448 -4.29 18.27 -22.44
C LYS A 448 -3.83 17.91 -21.05
N ILE A 449 -3.36 16.67 -20.83
CA ILE A 449 -2.86 16.19 -19.54
C ILE A 449 -1.51 15.47 -19.68
N ILE A 450 -0.65 15.98 -20.57
CA ILE A 450 0.64 15.35 -20.90
C ILE A 450 1.53 15.15 -19.67
N GLY A 451 1.47 16.04 -18.69
CA GLY A 451 2.19 15.93 -17.42
C GLY A 451 1.75 14.73 -16.57
N ALA A 452 0.50 14.29 -16.71
CA ALA A 452 -0.09 13.16 -15.98
C ALA A 452 0.01 11.83 -16.75
N THR A 453 0.46 11.87 -18.02
CA THR A 453 0.49 10.72 -18.90
C THR A 453 1.87 10.06 -18.86
N HIS A 454 1.92 8.74 -18.65
CA HIS A 454 3.13 7.95 -18.73
C HIS A 454 3.49 7.63 -20.18
N ASN A 455 4.70 7.08 -20.42
CA ASN A 455 5.21 6.83 -21.77
C ASN A 455 4.32 5.87 -22.59
N ASP A 456 3.73 4.87 -21.96
CA ASP A 456 2.79 3.90 -22.55
C ASP A 456 1.34 4.45 -22.70
N GLY A 457 1.12 5.72 -22.40
CA GLY A 457 -0.21 6.33 -22.42
C GLY A 457 -1.05 6.01 -21.16
N SER A 458 -0.48 5.37 -20.17
CA SER A 458 -1.17 5.07 -18.92
C SER A 458 -1.07 6.20 -17.90
N ALA A 459 -1.89 6.10 -16.83
CA ALA A 459 -1.85 6.98 -15.68
C ALA A 459 -2.29 6.22 -14.42
N ARG A 460 -1.87 6.70 -13.23
CA ARG A 460 -2.33 6.23 -11.92
C ARG A 460 -3.24 7.27 -11.32
N ALA A 461 -4.51 7.30 -11.72
CA ALA A 461 -5.42 8.32 -11.29
C ALA A 461 -5.94 8.11 -9.86
N GLN A 462 -6.02 9.21 -9.11
CA GLN A 462 -6.86 9.34 -7.93
C GLN A 462 -8.19 9.94 -8.34
N THR A 463 -9.30 9.32 -7.96
CA THR A 463 -10.62 9.97 -8.02
C THR A 463 -10.95 10.66 -6.70
N VAL A 464 -11.56 11.83 -6.77
CA VAL A 464 -12.00 12.57 -5.58
C VAL A 464 -13.45 13.00 -5.74
N SER A 465 -14.24 12.77 -4.68
CA SER A 465 -15.61 13.29 -4.52
C SER A 465 -15.62 14.40 -3.47
N LYS A 466 -16.70 15.20 -3.47
CA LYS A 466 -16.84 16.27 -2.47
C LYS A 466 -16.91 15.73 -1.05
N SER A 467 -17.48 14.54 -0.87
CA SER A 467 -17.56 13.88 0.44
C SER A 467 -16.23 13.30 0.91
N SER A 468 -15.32 12.90 0.00
CA SER A 468 -14.03 12.33 0.37
C SER A 468 -12.97 13.39 0.69
N ASN A 469 -12.94 14.51 -0.05
CA ASN A 469 -12.04 15.64 0.19
C ASN A 469 -12.60 16.91 -0.44
N ALA A 470 -13.32 17.71 0.34
CA ALA A 470 -14.05 18.87 -0.14
C ALA A 470 -13.10 19.94 -0.73
N PHE A 471 -11.98 20.25 -0.07
CA PHE A 471 -11.02 21.25 -0.55
C PHE A 471 -10.42 20.86 -1.91
N LEU A 472 -9.92 19.64 -2.04
CA LEU A 472 -9.31 19.16 -3.28
C LEU A 472 -10.36 19.08 -4.41
N TYR A 473 -11.58 18.68 -4.09
CA TYR A 473 -12.69 18.68 -5.04
C TYR A 473 -12.98 20.10 -5.56
N ASP A 474 -13.16 21.08 -4.66
CA ASP A 474 -13.47 22.46 -5.03
C ASP A 474 -12.29 23.11 -5.78
N LEU A 475 -11.04 22.79 -5.44
CA LEU A 475 -9.85 23.24 -6.17
C LEU A 475 -9.83 22.72 -7.61
N ILE A 476 -10.03 21.41 -7.82
CA ILE A 476 -10.05 20.81 -9.16
C ILE A 476 -11.22 21.37 -9.99
N ARG A 477 -12.39 21.49 -9.36
CA ARG A 477 -13.58 22.06 -10.01
C ARG A 477 -13.33 23.47 -10.48
N SER A 478 -12.85 24.36 -9.60
CA SER A 478 -12.59 25.76 -9.93
C SER A 478 -11.49 25.92 -10.99
N PHE A 479 -10.45 25.08 -10.95
CA PHE A 479 -9.43 25.04 -12.01
C PHE A 479 -10.05 24.59 -13.34
N GLY A 480 -10.89 23.57 -13.30
CA GLY A 480 -11.60 23.05 -14.48
C GLY A 480 -12.57 24.05 -15.12
N GLU A 481 -13.29 24.83 -14.31
CA GLU A 481 -14.17 25.90 -14.79
C GLU A 481 -13.41 26.99 -15.56
N LYS A 482 -12.14 27.28 -15.19
CA LYS A 482 -11.29 28.28 -15.87
C LYS A 482 -10.53 27.73 -17.08
N THR A 483 -10.19 26.44 -17.09
CA THR A 483 -9.27 25.85 -18.08
C THR A 483 -9.92 24.80 -18.99
N GLY A 484 -11.09 24.28 -18.63
CA GLY A 484 -11.69 23.10 -19.26
C GLY A 484 -11.01 21.78 -18.88
N ILE A 485 -10.08 21.77 -17.88
CA ILE A 485 -9.30 20.60 -17.46
C ILE A 485 -9.60 20.28 -15.99
N TYR A 486 -10.41 19.25 -15.72
CA TYR A 486 -10.79 18.82 -14.37
C TYR A 486 -9.83 17.76 -13.80
N VAL A 487 -8.54 17.96 -14.05
CA VAL A 487 -7.44 17.09 -13.62
C VAL A 487 -6.31 17.97 -13.11
N LEU A 488 -5.66 17.55 -12.00
CA LEU A 488 -4.41 18.15 -11.49
C LEU A 488 -3.35 17.05 -11.29
N LEU A 489 -2.08 17.44 -11.22
CA LEU A 489 -1.01 16.55 -10.77
C LEU A 489 -1.01 16.50 -9.24
N ASN A 490 -0.83 15.30 -8.66
CA ASN A 490 -0.72 15.08 -7.23
C ASN A 490 0.50 14.23 -6.90
N THR A 491 1.35 14.72 -6.00
CA THR A 491 2.48 13.96 -5.44
C THR A 491 2.71 14.32 -3.97
N SER A 492 3.41 13.44 -3.24
CA SER A 492 3.61 13.57 -1.80
C SER A 492 4.41 14.82 -1.40
N LEU A 493 4.05 15.41 -0.25
CA LEU A 493 4.72 16.54 0.35
C LEU A 493 6.03 16.11 1.05
N ASN A 494 7.05 15.79 0.26
CA ASN A 494 8.42 15.50 0.71
C ASN A 494 9.43 15.85 -0.39
N LEU A 495 10.68 16.12 -0.03
CA LEU A 495 11.72 16.56 -0.98
C LEU A 495 12.37 15.41 -1.75
N LYS A 496 12.41 14.18 -1.19
CA LYS A 496 12.94 12.99 -1.87
C LYS A 496 11.84 11.94 -1.98
N GLY A 497 11.64 11.43 -3.16
CA GLY A 497 10.58 10.50 -3.47
C GLY A 497 10.95 9.04 -3.44
#